data_a753551d6145c61364c74cb9ee2bccfe
#
_entry.id   a753551d6145c61364c74cb9ee2bccfe
#
_cell.length_a   1.000
_cell.length_b   1.000
_cell.length_c   1.000
_cell.angle_alpha   90.00
_cell.angle_beta   90.00
_cell.angle_gamma   90.00
#
_symmetry.space_group_name_H-M   'P 1'
#
loop_
_entity.id
_entity.type
_entity.pdbx_description
1 polymer ?
#
loop_
_entity_poly.entity_id
_entity_poly.type
_entity_poly.pdbx_seq_one_letter_code
_entity_poly.pdbx_strand_id
1 'polypeptide(L)'
;MSVAVPLRTAIPATPASAPRPRRRTVSAIAVLLFALVGSVVAAVAIGPADITPTELVASVWSHLTGSASGLTPIRDAIIWEGRVPRVLTAAAVGGGLALCGAVMQALTRNPLADPYLLGLSSGASTGAVIVIVLGAAVALPFAAFAGAL
;
A
#
# COMPACT_ATOMS: atom_id res chain seq x y z
N MET A 1 -54.28 -16.80 -38.74
CA MET A 1 -53.92 -15.95 -37.57
C MET A 1 -52.42 -15.74 -37.63
N SER A 2 -51.99 -14.58 -38.20
CA SER A 2 -50.55 -14.28 -38.37
C SER A 2 -50.05 -13.56 -37.10
N VAL A 3 -49.16 -14.22 -36.35
CA VAL A 3 -48.53 -13.66 -35.14
C VAL A 3 -47.38 -12.79 -35.61
N ALA A 4 -47.54 -11.47 -35.50
CA ALA A 4 -46.46 -10.55 -35.74
C ALA A 4 -45.44 -10.63 -34.60
N VAL A 5 -44.22 -11.07 -34.93
CA VAL A 5 -43.08 -11.05 -34.01
C VAL A 5 -42.64 -9.60 -33.81
N PRO A 6 -42.62 -9.07 -32.59
CA PRO A 6 -42.20 -7.68 -32.38
C PRO A 6 -40.74 -7.52 -32.77
N LEU A 7 -40.44 -6.51 -33.57
CA LEU A 7 -39.07 -6.07 -33.93
C LEU A 7 -38.27 -5.79 -32.67
N ARG A 8 -37.18 -6.56 -32.53
CA ARG A 8 -36.16 -6.44 -31.50
C ARG A 8 -35.65 -4.97 -31.51
N THR A 9 -36.07 -4.19 -30.54
CA THR A 9 -35.51 -2.84 -30.34
C THR A 9 -34.01 -2.97 -30.20
N ALA A 10 -33.26 -2.40 -31.13
CA ALA A 10 -31.78 -2.39 -31.10
C ALA A 10 -31.36 -1.70 -29.81
N ILE A 11 -30.70 -2.44 -28.93
CA ILE A 11 -30.06 -1.88 -27.73
C ILE A 11 -29.06 -0.85 -28.23
N PRO A 12 -29.16 0.43 -27.83
CA PRO A 12 -28.18 1.42 -28.25
C PRO A 12 -26.80 0.99 -27.79
N ALA A 13 -25.86 0.88 -28.74
CA ALA A 13 -24.48 0.52 -28.46
C ALA A 13 -23.92 1.53 -27.46
N THR A 14 -23.53 1.07 -26.29
CA THR A 14 -22.84 1.89 -25.29
C THR A 14 -21.63 2.53 -25.99
N PRO A 15 -21.49 3.86 -26.01
CA PRO A 15 -20.36 4.49 -26.68
C PRO A 15 -19.07 3.94 -26.06
N ALA A 16 -18.22 3.33 -26.92
CA ALA A 16 -16.92 2.86 -26.51
C ALA A 16 -16.19 4.04 -25.86
N SER A 17 -15.77 3.91 -24.60
CA SER A 17 -15.07 4.96 -23.89
C SER A 17 -13.81 5.32 -24.69
N ALA A 18 -13.73 6.56 -25.19
CA ALA A 18 -12.59 7.04 -25.93
C ALA A 18 -11.30 6.80 -25.12
N PRO A 19 -10.23 6.30 -25.73
CA PRO A 19 -8.98 6.04 -25.03
C PRO A 19 -8.48 7.34 -24.39
N ARG A 20 -8.31 7.32 -23.07
CA ARG A 20 -7.81 8.48 -22.33
C ARG A 20 -6.44 8.85 -22.88
N PRO A 21 -6.17 10.14 -23.18
CA PRO A 21 -4.91 10.54 -23.77
C PRO A 21 -3.77 10.10 -22.83
N ARG A 22 -2.81 9.36 -23.33
CA ARG A 22 -1.64 8.81 -22.61
C ARG A 22 -0.97 9.86 -21.72
N ARG A 23 -0.99 11.13 -22.12
CA ARG A 23 -0.45 12.26 -21.35
C ARG A 23 -1.15 12.46 -20.02
N ARG A 24 -2.48 12.29 -19.93
CA ARG A 24 -3.24 12.41 -18.68
C ARG A 24 -2.91 11.27 -17.71
N THR A 25 -2.71 10.07 -18.24
CA THR A 25 -2.31 8.92 -17.41
C THR A 25 -0.89 9.10 -16.85
N VAL A 26 0.05 9.55 -17.67
CA VAL A 26 1.43 9.80 -17.24
C VAL A 26 1.47 10.93 -16.20
N SER A 27 0.72 12.01 -16.40
CA SER A 27 0.69 13.10 -15.40
C SER A 27 0.04 12.65 -14.08
N ALA A 28 -1.00 11.83 -14.14
CA ALA A 28 -1.62 11.29 -12.92
C ALA A 28 -0.66 10.38 -12.15
N ILE A 29 0.07 9.51 -12.83
CA ILE A 29 1.09 8.66 -12.20
C ILE A 29 2.20 9.51 -11.59
N ALA A 30 2.68 10.52 -12.29
CA ALA A 30 3.72 11.43 -11.76
C ALA A 30 3.25 12.15 -10.48
N VAL A 31 2.02 12.66 -10.47
CA VAL A 31 1.44 13.32 -9.29
C VAL A 31 1.31 12.33 -8.13
N LEU A 32 0.84 11.09 -8.38
CA LEU A 32 0.70 10.07 -7.34
C LEU A 32 2.07 9.64 -6.77
N LEU A 33 3.08 9.49 -7.62
CA LEU A 33 4.45 9.20 -7.16
C LEU A 33 5.02 10.34 -6.34
N PHE A 34 4.83 11.59 -6.76
CA PHE A 34 5.25 12.75 -6.00
C PHE A 34 4.55 12.83 -4.64
N ALA A 35 3.23 12.58 -4.60
CA ALA A 35 2.45 12.53 -3.37
C ALA A 35 2.92 11.39 -2.46
N LEU A 36 3.24 10.22 -3.01
CA LEU A 36 3.78 9.09 -2.26
C LEU A 36 5.13 9.43 -1.62
N VAL A 37 6.07 9.96 -2.40
CA VAL A 37 7.39 10.38 -1.88
C VAL A 37 7.22 11.45 -0.81
N GLY A 38 6.38 12.46 -1.06
CA GLY A 38 6.07 13.51 -0.08
C GLY A 38 5.48 12.96 1.21
N SER A 39 4.55 11.99 1.12
CA SER A 39 3.96 11.37 2.31
C SER A 39 4.96 10.51 3.09
N VAL A 40 5.85 9.79 2.42
CA VAL A 40 6.94 9.02 3.05
C VAL A 40 7.88 9.96 3.82
N VAL A 41 8.33 11.04 3.18
CA VAL A 41 9.19 12.03 3.83
C VAL A 41 8.49 12.69 5.03
N ALA A 42 7.23 13.08 4.87
CA ALA A 42 6.44 13.65 5.94
C ALA A 42 6.24 12.66 7.10
N ALA A 43 5.97 11.39 6.80
CA ALA A 43 5.76 10.35 7.81
C ALA A 43 7.03 10.07 8.64
N VAL A 44 8.20 10.17 8.03
CA VAL A 44 9.47 10.04 8.77
C VAL A 44 9.77 11.31 9.56
N ALA A 45 9.46 12.50 9.03
CA ALA A 45 9.69 13.77 9.70
C ALA A 45 8.76 13.99 10.92
N ILE A 46 7.47 13.63 10.78
CA ILE A 46 6.47 13.83 11.83
C ILE A 46 6.52 12.67 12.83
N GLY A 47 6.74 12.96 14.11
CA GLY A 47 6.77 11.95 15.15
C GLY A 47 7.01 12.54 16.54
N PRO A 48 6.93 11.72 17.61
CA PRO A 48 7.04 12.19 19.01
C PRO A 48 8.41 12.75 19.39
N ALA A 49 9.46 12.46 18.63
CA ALA A 49 10.76 13.10 18.77
C ALA A 49 10.87 14.23 17.75
N ASP A 50 11.26 15.41 18.22
CA ASP A 50 11.50 16.60 17.39
C ASP A 50 12.75 16.39 16.53
N ILE A 51 12.54 15.85 15.33
CA ILE A 51 13.58 15.61 14.34
C ILE A 51 13.36 16.60 13.20
N THR A 52 14.38 17.41 12.94
CA THR A 52 14.33 18.39 11.85
C THR A 52 14.49 17.70 10.49
N PRO A 53 13.94 18.26 9.41
CA PRO A 53 14.15 17.71 8.07
C PRO A 53 15.62 17.59 7.67
N THR A 54 16.47 18.47 8.18
CA THR A 54 17.92 18.43 7.96
C THR A 54 18.59 17.25 8.64
N GLU A 55 18.19 16.91 9.86
CA GLU A 55 18.67 15.71 10.58
C GLU A 55 18.24 14.41 9.87
N LEU A 56 17.02 14.41 9.34
CA LEU A 56 16.53 13.27 8.55
C LEU A 56 17.39 13.05 7.30
N VAL A 57 17.63 14.09 6.53
CA VAL A 57 18.48 14.01 5.33
C VAL A 57 19.91 13.61 5.70
N ALA A 58 20.47 14.16 6.78
CA ALA A 58 21.80 13.81 7.25
C ALA A 58 21.93 12.34 7.66
N SER A 59 20.93 11.79 8.39
CA SER A 59 20.90 10.39 8.77
C SER A 59 20.80 9.47 7.55
N VAL A 60 19.86 9.72 6.65
CA VAL A 60 19.69 8.92 5.42
C VAL A 60 20.94 8.99 4.55
N TRP A 61 21.50 10.18 4.37
CA TRP A 61 22.70 10.38 3.56
C TRP A 61 23.92 9.66 4.15
N SER A 62 24.10 9.73 5.47
CA SER A 62 25.21 9.06 6.16
C SER A 62 25.17 7.56 5.97
N HIS A 63 23.99 6.94 6.09
CA HIS A 63 23.83 5.50 5.89
C HIS A 63 24.01 5.05 4.43
N LEU A 64 23.65 5.90 3.46
CA LEU A 64 23.86 5.61 2.05
C LEU A 64 25.31 5.78 1.60
N THR A 65 26.05 6.72 2.20
CA THR A 65 27.41 7.06 1.78
C THR A 65 28.51 6.54 2.71
N GLY A 66 28.13 6.01 3.89
CA GLY A 66 29.08 5.61 4.93
C GLY A 66 29.75 6.77 5.64
N SER A 67 29.22 8.01 5.49
CA SER A 67 29.74 9.22 6.14
C SER A 67 29.18 9.38 7.56
N ALA A 68 29.83 10.22 8.39
CA ALA A 68 29.27 10.53 9.70
C ALA A 68 28.04 11.42 9.59
N SER A 69 26.94 11.05 10.27
CA SER A 69 25.69 11.82 10.25
C SER A 69 25.77 13.15 11.03
N GLY A 70 26.76 13.28 11.94
CA GLY A 70 26.84 14.41 12.88
C GLY A 70 25.72 14.41 13.94
N LEU A 71 24.86 13.41 13.93
CA LEU A 71 23.76 13.24 14.89
C LEU A 71 24.23 12.47 16.14
N THR A 72 23.50 12.65 17.24
CA THR A 72 23.69 11.78 18.40
C THR A 72 23.23 10.36 18.06
N PRO A 73 23.90 9.31 18.58
CA PRO A 73 23.53 7.90 18.28
C PRO A 73 22.07 7.59 18.53
N ILE A 74 21.47 8.20 19.57
CA ILE A 74 20.05 8.00 19.90
C ILE A 74 19.13 8.58 18.82
N ARG A 75 19.42 9.77 18.31
CA ARG A 75 18.61 10.42 17.25
C ARG A 75 18.72 9.64 15.94
N ASP A 76 19.92 9.20 15.60
CA ASP A 76 20.15 8.41 14.41
C ASP A 76 19.42 7.06 14.48
N ALA A 77 19.46 6.36 15.63
CA ALA A 77 18.71 5.12 15.84
C ALA A 77 17.20 5.32 15.76
N ILE A 78 16.65 6.41 16.31
CA ILE A 78 15.21 6.73 16.18
C ILE A 78 14.79 6.86 14.72
N ILE A 79 15.61 7.47 13.90
CA ILE A 79 15.34 7.64 12.47
C ILE A 79 15.50 6.30 11.75
N TRP A 80 16.68 5.70 11.83
CA TRP A 80 17.11 4.60 10.98
C TRP A 80 16.54 3.24 11.41
N GLU A 81 16.50 2.96 12.71
CA GLU A 81 15.98 1.70 13.24
C GLU A 81 14.48 1.76 13.58
N GLY A 82 13.98 2.95 13.91
CA GLY A 82 12.59 3.14 14.32
C GLY A 82 11.66 3.58 13.19
N ARG A 83 11.91 4.74 12.59
CA ARG A 83 10.97 5.39 11.67
C ARG A 83 11.05 4.85 10.25
N VAL A 84 12.26 4.75 9.70
CA VAL A 84 12.47 4.34 8.31
C VAL A 84 11.88 2.94 8.03
N PRO A 85 12.18 1.89 8.81
CA PRO A 85 11.61 0.56 8.56
C PRO A 85 10.09 0.54 8.66
N ARG A 86 9.52 1.26 9.64
CA ARG A 86 8.06 1.35 9.81
C ARG A 86 7.38 2.00 8.61
N VAL A 87 7.91 3.10 8.11
CA VAL A 87 7.33 3.81 6.96
C VAL A 87 7.49 2.98 5.68
N LEU A 88 8.64 2.35 5.47
CA LEU A 88 8.85 1.45 4.32
C LEU A 88 7.92 0.24 4.37
N THR A 89 7.73 -0.36 5.54
CA THR A 89 6.78 -1.47 5.71
C THR A 89 5.35 -1.02 5.42
N ALA A 90 4.95 0.15 5.92
CA ALA A 90 3.62 0.70 5.65
C ALA A 90 3.41 0.95 4.14
N ALA A 91 4.42 1.49 3.45
CA ALA A 91 4.36 1.71 2.00
C ALA A 91 4.27 0.38 1.23
N ALA A 92 5.04 -0.64 1.62
CA ALA A 92 5.01 -1.96 1.01
C ALA A 92 3.66 -2.65 1.22
N VAL A 93 3.11 -2.60 2.44
CA VAL A 93 1.79 -3.16 2.76
C VAL A 93 0.69 -2.43 1.98
N GLY A 94 0.72 -1.09 1.95
CA GLY A 94 -0.25 -0.29 1.19
C GLY A 94 -0.20 -0.59 -0.32
N GLY A 95 1.00 -0.72 -0.89
CA GLY A 95 1.20 -1.12 -2.28
C GLY A 95 0.67 -2.53 -2.56
N GLY A 96 0.93 -3.48 -1.67
CA GLY A 96 0.42 -4.85 -1.76
C GLY A 96 -1.11 -4.90 -1.72
N LEU A 97 -1.73 -4.19 -0.78
CA LEU A 97 -3.19 -4.10 -0.68
C LEU A 97 -3.83 -3.45 -1.92
N ALA A 98 -3.20 -2.39 -2.46
CA ALA A 98 -3.68 -1.75 -3.68
C ALA A 98 -3.63 -2.70 -4.88
N LEU A 99 -2.57 -3.51 -5.00
CA LEU A 99 -2.43 -4.52 -6.05
C LEU A 99 -3.50 -5.62 -5.90
N CYS A 100 -3.65 -6.17 -4.68
CA CYS A 100 -4.68 -7.16 -4.40
C CYS A 100 -6.09 -6.64 -4.69
N GLY A 101 -6.38 -5.39 -4.30
CA GLY A 101 -7.64 -4.73 -4.60
C GLY A 101 -7.90 -4.61 -6.10
N ALA A 102 -6.90 -4.18 -6.86
CA ALA A 102 -7.00 -4.06 -8.32
C ALA A 102 -7.26 -5.42 -8.99
N VAL A 103 -6.57 -6.47 -8.56
CA VAL A 103 -6.77 -7.83 -9.08
C VAL A 103 -8.16 -8.35 -8.74
N MET A 104 -8.62 -8.17 -7.50
CA MET A 104 -9.96 -8.58 -7.06
C MET A 104 -11.05 -7.90 -7.87
N GLN A 105 -10.96 -6.59 -8.06
CA GLN A 105 -11.92 -5.83 -8.86
C GLN A 105 -11.94 -6.29 -10.32
N ALA A 106 -10.78 -6.61 -10.89
CA ALA A 106 -10.69 -7.13 -12.25
C ALA A 106 -11.29 -8.53 -12.38
N LEU A 107 -11.02 -9.42 -11.43
CA LEU A 107 -11.50 -10.80 -11.42
C LEU A 107 -13.04 -10.88 -11.28
N THR A 108 -13.57 -10.12 -10.33
CA THR A 108 -15.00 -10.08 -10.03
C THR A 108 -15.79 -9.18 -10.98
N ARG A 109 -15.09 -8.37 -11.79
CA ARG A 109 -15.67 -7.31 -12.63
C ARG A 109 -16.58 -6.37 -11.82
N ASN A 110 -16.24 -6.18 -10.56
CA ASN A 110 -16.98 -5.36 -9.63
C ASN A 110 -16.03 -4.32 -8.98
N PRO A 111 -16.22 -3.01 -9.21
CA PRO A 111 -15.36 -1.98 -8.62
C PRO A 111 -15.53 -1.85 -7.09
N LEU A 112 -16.53 -2.49 -6.50
CA LEU A 112 -16.76 -2.52 -5.05
C LEU A 112 -16.13 -3.73 -4.37
N ALA A 113 -15.42 -4.59 -5.11
CA ALA A 113 -14.74 -5.75 -4.52
C ALA A 113 -13.58 -5.29 -3.63
N ASP A 114 -13.55 -5.83 -2.42
CA ASP A 114 -12.55 -5.53 -1.40
C ASP A 114 -11.88 -6.83 -0.93
N PRO A 115 -10.54 -6.92 -0.94
CA PRO A 115 -9.81 -8.08 -0.43
C PRO A 115 -10.07 -8.36 1.06
N TYR A 116 -10.46 -7.37 1.86
CA TYR A 116 -10.84 -7.57 3.26
C TYR A 116 -12.04 -8.51 3.45
N LEU A 117 -12.96 -8.56 2.48
CA LEU A 117 -14.14 -9.42 2.53
C LEU A 117 -13.80 -10.92 2.50
N LEU A 118 -12.61 -11.29 2.08
CA LEU A 118 -12.16 -12.69 2.06
C LEU A 118 -11.68 -13.19 3.43
N GLY A 119 -11.69 -12.36 4.45
CA GLY A 119 -11.27 -12.76 5.79
C GLY A 119 -9.76 -12.88 5.99
N LEU A 120 -8.94 -12.50 5.00
CA LEU A 120 -7.47 -12.56 5.06
C LEU A 120 -6.91 -11.85 6.30
N SER A 121 -7.45 -10.68 6.62
CA SER A 121 -7.00 -9.88 7.78
C SER A 121 -7.37 -10.54 9.12
N SER A 122 -8.57 -11.11 9.23
CA SER A 122 -9.01 -11.80 10.45
C SER A 122 -8.24 -13.11 10.65
N GLY A 123 -7.99 -13.85 9.58
CA GLY A 123 -7.17 -15.05 9.61
C GLY A 123 -5.71 -14.75 10.01
N ALA A 124 -5.10 -13.73 9.40
CA ALA A 124 -3.76 -13.28 9.78
C ALA A 124 -3.68 -12.88 11.25
N SER A 125 -4.66 -12.13 11.75
CA SER A 125 -4.72 -11.72 13.16
C SER A 125 -4.87 -12.92 14.09
N THR A 126 -5.67 -13.90 13.73
CA THR A 126 -5.84 -15.14 14.50
C THR A 126 -4.53 -15.93 14.59
N GLY A 127 -3.85 -16.12 13.46
CA GLY A 127 -2.53 -16.77 13.41
C GLY A 127 -1.49 -16.03 14.25
N ALA A 128 -1.45 -14.71 14.16
CA ALA A 128 -0.54 -13.89 14.96
C ALA A 128 -0.81 -14.01 16.47
N VAL A 129 -2.08 -13.94 16.90
CA VAL A 129 -2.46 -14.05 18.31
C VAL A 129 -2.09 -15.42 18.89
N ILE A 130 -2.35 -16.50 18.15
CA ILE A 130 -1.98 -17.87 18.60
C ILE A 130 -0.49 -17.94 18.92
N VAL A 131 0.38 -17.43 18.05
CA VAL A 131 1.83 -17.52 18.24
C VAL A 131 2.31 -16.61 19.36
N ILE A 132 1.69 -15.44 19.55
CA ILE A 132 2.00 -14.56 20.69
C ILE A 132 1.63 -15.24 22.01
N VAL A 133 0.45 -15.86 22.11
CA VAL A 133 0.00 -16.55 23.32
C VAL A 133 0.89 -17.75 23.63
N LEU A 134 1.38 -18.46 22.61
CA LEU A 134 2.30 -19.58 22.77
C LEU A 134 3.76 -19.15 23.06
N GLY A 135 4.05 -17.86 23.12
CA GLY A 135 5.39 -17.34 23.40
C GLY A 135 6.40 -17.49 22.25
N ALA A 136 5.95 -17.86 21.04
CA ALA A 136 6.81 -18.11 19.89
C ALA A 136 6.85 -16.90 18.93
N ALA A 137 7.08 -15.69 19.46
CA ALA A 137 6.99 -14.42 18.73
C ALA A 137 7.86 -14.35 17.45
N VAL A 138 8.95 -15.11 17.37
CA VAL A 138 9.83 -15.22 16.18
C VAL A 138 9.07 -15.78 14.97
N ALA A 139 8.06 -16.63 15.18
CA ALA A 139 7.25 -17.23 14.14
C ALA A 139 6.05 -16.35 13.69
N LEU A 140 5.90 -15.15 14.26
CA LEU A 140 4.76 -14.26 14.03
C LEU A 140 4.46 -13.99 12.54
N PRO A 141 5.44 -13.62 11.68
CA PRO A 141 5.16 -13.38 10.26
C PRO A 141 4.65 -14.62 9.53
N PHE A 142 5.22 -15.79 9.86
CA PHE A 142 4.83 -17.07 9.25
C PHE A 142 3.43 -17.50 9.69
N ALA A 143 3.11 -17.33 10.96
CA ALA A 143 1.79 -17.67 11.51
C ALA A 143 0.70 -16.73 10.99
N ALA A 144 0.99 -15.43 10.88
CA ALA A 144 0.09 -14.46 10.28
C ALA A 144 -0.17 -14.79 8.81
N PHE A 145 0.88 -15.13 8.06
CA PHE A 145 0.75 -15.54 6.65
C PHE A 145 -0.07 -16.83 6.51
N ALA A 146 0.24 -17.86 7.29
CA ALA A 146 -0.51 -19.12 7.26
C ALA A 146 -1.97 -18.96 7.67
N GLY A 147 -2.25 -18.08 8.63
CA GLY A 147 -3.61 -17.75 9.05
C GLY A 147 -4.41 -16.97 8.01
N ALA A 148 -3.73 -16.26 7.10
CA ALA A 148 -4.36 -15.52 6.00
C ALA A 148 -4.73 -16.42 4.80
N LEU A 149 -4.20 -17.63 4.69
CA LEU A 149 -4.48 -18.58 3.60
C LEU A 149 -5.68 -19.44 3.91
#